data_55397e39b60bb2917306c5c34eef7738
#
_entry.id   55397e39b60bb2917306c5c34eef7738
#
_cell.length_a   1.000
_cell.length_b   1.000
_cell.length_c   1.000
_cell.angle_alpha   90.00
_cell.angle_beta   90.00
_cell.angle_gamma   90.00
#
_symmetry.space_group_name_H-M   'P 1'
#
loop_
_entity.id
_entity.type
_entity.pdbx_description
1 polymer ?
#
loop_
_entity_poly.entity_id
_entity_poly.type
_entity_poly.pdbx_seq_one_letter_code
_entity_poly.pdbx_strand_id
1 'polypeptide(L)'
;MLLVVAACSVVPLTGRRQMLLVSDSELLTASLSQYNAYMKTAVKSSDKAKTEKVVRVGRRIAAATEEYLRQNGMESELQNFRWEFNLIKDKQHNAFCMPGGKIVVYEGILDLTPTDDDLAVVLGHEVVHAVAKHSNERMSQQLVAQYGAAILSAALSKKSAATQQLASTVFGLGTQVGVMLPFSRKHESEADYMGLVFMTMAGYNPNVAVGFWQRMSQGGSSVPELLSTHPSDETRIAAIRRYLPEMEKYKPRNRKN
;
A
#
# COMPACT_ATOMS: atom_id res chain seq x y z
N MET A 1 15.63 -19.63 -24.88
CA MET A 1 15.54 -19.90 -23.42
C MET A 1 16.29 -18.83 -22.60
N LEU A 2 16.02 -17.53 -22.78
CA LEU A 2 16.83 -16.46 -22.18
C LEU A 2 16.03 -15.25 -21.66
N LEU A 3 14.76 -15.36 -21.31
CA LEU A 3 13.92 -14.19 -20.93
C LEU A 3 13.24 -14.28 -19.56
N VAL A 4 13.52 -15.30 -18.76
CA VAL A 4 12.90 -15.45 -17.43
C VAL A 4 13.70 -14.74 -16.33
N VAL A 5 14.94 -14.34 -16.59
CA VAL A 5 15.84 -13.78 -15.55
C VAL A 5 15.54 -12.31 -15.23
N ALA A 6 14.89 -11.57 -16.13
CA ALA A 6 14.61 -10.13 -15.96
C ALA A 6 13.37 -9.80 -15.12
N ALA A 7 12.57 -10.79 -14.74
CA ALA A 7 11.30 -10.60 -14.03
C ALA A 7 11.41 -10.73 -12.49
N CYS A 8 12.59 -11.03 -11.96
CA CYS A 8 12.79 -11.13 -10.51
C CYS A 8 13.28 -9.80 -9.95
N SER A 9 12.51 -9.25 -9.03
CA SER A 9 12.86 -8.08 -8.23
C SER A 9 12.96 -8.47 -6.75
N VAL A 10 13.54 -7.60 -5.94
CA VAL A 10 13.68 -7.81 -4.50
C VAL A 10 12.91 -6.72 -3.77
N VAL A 11 12.08 -7.12 -2.82
CA VAL A 11 11.33 -6.18 -1.98
C VAL A 11 12.31 -5.46 -1.05
N PRO A 12 12.26 -4.13 -0.95
CA PRO A 12 13.04 -3.37 0.01
C PRO A 12 12.86 -3.92 1.43
N LEU A 13 13.85 -3.78 2.28
CA LEU A 13 13.84 -4.16 3.70
C LEU A 13 13.76 -5.67 3.96
N THR A 14 12.84 -6.39 3.32
CA THR A 14 12.64 -7.84 3.58
C THR A 14 13.54 -8.72 2.74
N GLY A 15 14.09 -8.22 1.63
CA GLY A 15 14.92 -9.00 0.72
C GLY A 15 14.15 -10.11 -0.03
N ARG A 16 12.83 -10.15 0.08
CA ARG A 16 11.98 -11.15 -0.57
C ARG A 16 12.03 -11.01 -2.09
N ARG A 17 12.19 -12.13 -2.77
CA ARG A 17 12.09 -12.17 -4.24
C ARG A 17 10.63 -12.13 -4.67
N GLN A 18 10.35 -11.34 -5.69
CA GLN A 18 9.04 -11.20 -6.32
C GLN A 18 9.14 -11.20 -7.83
N MET A 19 8.05 -11.58 -8.49
CA MET A 19 7.95 -11.60 -9.95
C MET A 19 7.18 -10.37 -10.42
N LEU A 20 7.84 -9.52 -11.22
CA LEU A 20 7.26 -8.31 -11.79
C LEU A 20 7.33 -8.40 -13.32
N LEU A 21 6.21 -8.67 -13.96
CA LEU A 21 6.10 -8.83 -15.42
C LEU A 21 5.67 -7.55 -16.13
N VAL A 22 5.10 -6.61 -15.38
CA VAL A 22 4.67 -5.30 -15.89
C VAL A 22 5.75 -4.28 -15.57
N SER A 23 6.12 -3.46 -16.53
CA SER A 23 7.08 -2.38 -16.30
C SER A 23 6.51 -1.31 -15.36
N ASP A 24 7.38 -0.64 -14.58
CA ASP A 24 6.94 0.43 -13.68
C ASP A 24 6.23 1.54 -14.45
N SER A 25 6.70 1.91 -15.62
CA SER A 25 6.08 2.98 -16.44
C SER A 25 4.66 2.62 -16.91
N GLU A 26 4.41 1.38 -17.32
CA GLU A 26 3.08 0.90 -17.70
C GLU A 26 2.15 0.87 -16.49
N LEU A 27 2.64 0.34 -15.36
CA LEU A 27 1.87 0.28 -14.11
C LEU A 27 1.50 1.68 -13.62
N LEU A 28 2.46 2.61 -13.59
CA LEU A 28 2.23 3.97 -13.13
C LEU A 28 1.24 4.71 -14.03
N THR A 29 1.34 4.53 -15.35
CA THR A 29 0.40 5.14 -16.31
C THR A 29 -1.02 4.61 -16.09
N ALA A 30 -1.18 3.29 -15.96
CA ALA A 30 -2.46 2.66 -15.73
C ALA A 30 -3.04 3.07 -14.36
N SER A 31 -2.22 3.08 -13.31
CA SER A 31 -2.59 3.52 -11.96
C SER A 31 -3.08 4.97 -11.96
N LEU A 32 -2.34 5.88 -12.58
CA LEU A 32 -2.72 7.29 -12.65
C LEU A 32 -4.04 7.50 -13.42
N SER A 33 -4.26 6.75 -14.49
CA SER A 33 -5.52 6.78 -15.23
C SER A 33 -6.70 6.39 -14.35
N GLN A 34 -6.58 5.29 -13.61
CA GLN A 34 -7.62 4.81 -12.69
C GLN A 34 -7.84 5.79 -11.52
N TYR A 35 -6.76 6.30 -10.95
CA TYR A 35 -6.83 7.30 -9.89
C TYR A 35 -7.58 8.56 -10.36
N ASN A 36 -7.25 9.09 -11.53
CA ASN A 36 -7.91 10.27 -12.08
C ASN A 36 -9.39 10.01 -12.38
N ALA A 37 -9.74 8.82 -12.87
CA ALA A 37 -11.14 8.43 -13.08
C ALA A 37 -11.92 8.38 -11.76
N TYR A 38 -11.34 7.78 -10.72
CA TYR A 38 -11.91 7.74 -9.39
C TYR A 38 -12.11 9.15 -8.81
N MET A 39 -11.09 10.01 -8.88
CA MET A 39 -11.13 11.35 -8.31
C MET A 39 -12.14 12.28 -8.98
N LYS A 40 -12.62 11.97 -10.21
CA LYS A 40 -13.70 12.71 -10.86
C LYS A 40 -15.07 12.51 -10.18
N THR A 41 -15.26 11.38 -9.54
CA THR A 41 -16.54 11.01 -8.88
C THR A 41 -16.46 11.07 -7.36
N ALA A 42 -15.26 10.98 -6.80
CA ALA A 42 -15.04 11.02 -5.36
C ALA A 42 -15.33 12.42 -4.78
N VAL A 43 -16.08 12.47 -3.69
CA VAL A 43 -16.35 13.72 -2.98
C VAL A 43 -15.30 13.94 -1.91
N LYS A 44 -14.45 14.95 -2.11
CA LYS A 44 -13.44 15.32 -1.10
C LYS A 44 -14.11 15.79 0.18
N SER A 45 -13.51 15.44 1.32
CA SER A 45 -13.96 15.94 2.62
C SER A 45 -13.89 17.48 2.68
N SER A 46 -14.89 18.08 3.29
CA SER A 46 -14.89 19.49 3.64
C SER A 46 -14.30 19.77 5.03
N ASP A 47 -14.02 18.73 5.80
CA ASP A 47 -13.41 18.84 7.14
C ASP A 47 -11.90 19.12 7.00
N LYS A 48 -11.55 20.40 7.20
CA LYS A 48 -10.17 20.85 7.07
C LYS A 48 -9.24 20.19 8.11
N ALA A 49 -9.70 20.06 9.37
CA ALA A 49 -8.88 19.52 10.45
C ALA A 49 -8.55 18.02 10.19
N LYS A 50 -9.55 17.25 9.78
CA LYS A 50 -9.34 15.85 9.37
C LYS A 50 -8.43 15.73 8.16
N THR A 51 -8.62 16.59 7.15
CA THR A 51 -7.77 16.61 5.95
C THR A 51 -6.31 16.95 6.29
N GLU A 52 -6.10 17.96 7.12
CA GLU A 52 -4.76 18.33 7.60
C GLU A 52 -4.09 17.21 8.40
N LYS A 53 -4.84 16.48 9.23
CA LYS A 53 -4.35 15.27 9.94
C LYS A 53 -3.84 14.24 8.95
N VAL A 54 -4.64 13.89 7.94
CA VAL A 54 -4.27 12.88 6.92
C VAL A 54 -3.02 13.33 6.14
N VAL A 55 -2.98 14.57 5.68
CA VAL A 55 -1.85 15.12 4.93
C VAL A 55 -0.58 15.17 5.78
N ARG A 56 -0.68 15.61 7.05
CA ARG A 56 0.45 15.69 7.97
C ARG A 56 1.06 14.33 8.24
N VAL A 57 0.21 13.36 8.63
CA VAL A 57 0.68 11.99 8.93
C VAL A 57 1.26 11.35 7.68
N GLY A 58 0.55 11.44 6.55
CA GLY A 58 0.99 10.86 5.30
C GLY A 58 2.32 11.41 4.80
N ARG A 59 2.53 12.73 4.84
CA ARG A 59 3.81 13.35 4.45
C ARG A 59 4.98 12.89 5.33
N ARG A 60 4.76 12.69 6.62
CA ARG A 60 5.81 12.20 7.53
C ARG A 60 6.17 10.73 7.22
N ILE A 61 5.17 9.88 6.94
CA ILE A 61 5.41 8.50 6.50
C ILE A 61 6.16 8.48 5.16
N ALA A 62 5.72 9.27 4.17
CA ALA A 62 6.38 9.37 2.88
C ALA A 62 7.84 9.81 3.00
N ALA A 63 8.12 10.85 3.80
CA ALA A 63 9.48 11.32 4.04
C ALA A 63 10.38 10.26 4.69
N ALA A 64 9.87 9.52 5.68
CA ALA A 64 10.59 8.42 6.31
C ALA A 64 10.86 7.27 5.33
N THR A 65 9.90 6.96 4.47
CA THR A 65 10.03 5.96 3.41
C THR A 65 11.11 6.36 2.39
N GLU A 66 11.08 7.61 1.93
CA GLU A 66 12.10 8.11 0.99
C GLU A 66 13.50 8.12 1.62
N GLU A 67 13.60 8.51 2.87
CA GLU A 67 14.87 8.48 3.61
C GLU A 67 15.41 7.05 3.72
N TYR A 68 14.54 6.08 4.03
CA TYR A 68 14.90 4.67 4.02
C TYR A 68 15.45 4.22 2.67
N LEU A 69 14.77 4.57 1.57
CA LEU A 69 15.19 4.20 0.22
C LEU A 69 16.56 4.81 -0.13
N ARG A 70 16.80 6.09 0.21
CA ARG A 70 18.11 6.74 0.01
C ARG A 70 19.23 6.05 0.79
N GLN A 71 19.01 5.79 2.07
CA GLN A 71 20.01 5.15 2.95
C GLN A 71 20.38 3.74 2.52
N ASN A 72 19.53 3.08 1.74
CA ASN A 72 19.74 1.71 1.27
C ASN A 72 20.08 1.61 -0.22
N GLY A 73 20.48 2.71 -0.87
CA GLY A 73 20.92 2.70 -2.26
C GLY A 73 19.82 2.48 -3.29
N MET A 74 18.57 2.73 -2.90
CA MET A 74 17.37 2.58 -3.77
C MET A 74 16.82 3.93 -4.22
N GLU A 75 17.68 4.92 -4.38
CA GLU A 75 17.29 6.29 -4.74
C GLU A 75 16.58 6.36 -6.10
N SER A 76 16.91 5.46 -7.04
CA SER A 76 16.22 5.36 -8.33
C SER A 76 14.72 5.07 -8.21
N GLU A 77 14.27 4.43 -7.13
CA GLU A 77 12.84 4.17 -6.90
C GLU A 77 12.06 5.45 -6.58
N LEU A 78 12.73 6.50 -6.07
CA LEU A 78 12.07 7.76 -5.70
C LEU A 78 11.40 8.44 -6.90
N GLN A 79 11.93 8.26 -8.11
CA GLN A 79 11.33 8.82 -9.32
C GLN A 79 9.92 8.30 -9.61
N ASN A 80 9.59 7.13 -9.05
CA ASN A 80 8.29 6.48 -9.21
C ASN A 80 7.19 7.10 -8.32
N PHE A 81 7.55 7.93 -7.33
CA PHE A 81 6.58 8.45 -6.36
C PHE A 81 6.30 9.93 -6.59
N ARG A 82 5.00 10.26 -6.61
CA ARG A 82 4.44 11.61 -6.57
C ARG A 82 3.32 11.60 -5.53
N TRP A 83 3.75 11.66 -4.26
CA TRP A 83 2.87 11.52 -3.11
C TRP A 83 1.71 12.51 -3.14
N GLU A 84 0.52 12.00 -3.00
CA GLU A 84 -0.71 12.78 -2.90
C GLU A 84 -1.63 12.12 -1.87
N PHE A 85 -2.17 12.93 -0.96
CA PHE A 85 -3.01 12.46 0.14
C PHE A 85 -4.37 13.12 0.04
N ASN A 86 -5.43 12.32 -0.10
CA ASN A 86 -6.80 12.80 -0.19
C ASN A 86 -7.67 12.17 0.88
N LEU A 87 -8.46 13.00 1.55
CA LEU A 87 -9.54 12.55 2.42
C LEU A 87 -10.85 12.65 1.65
N ILE A 88 -11.55 11.53 1.54
CA ILE A 88 -12.82 11.40 0.82
C ILE A 88 -13.96 11.28 1.82
N LYS A 89 -15.06 12.00 1.54
CA LYS A 89 -16.29 11.96 2.33
C LYS A 89 -17.02 10.65 2.07
N ASP A 90 -16.60 9.62 2.77
CA ASP A 90 -17.21 8.29 2.74
C ASP A 90 -17.17 7.70 4.16
N LYS A 91 -18.23 7.01 4.55
CA LYS A 91 -18.37 6.39 5.87
C LYS A 91 -17.71 5.01 5.98
N GLN A 92 -17.27 4.45 4.88
CA GLN A 92 -16.58 3.17 4.88
C GLN A 92 -15.25 3.28 5.64
N HIS A 93 -14.94 2.24 6.39
CA HIS A 93 -13.64 2.12 7.07
C HIS A 93 -12.60 1.60 6.06
N ASN A 94 -12.08 2.50 5.23
CA ASN A 94 -11.18 2.14 4.14
C ASN A 94 -10.09 3.19 3.91
N ALA A 95 -8.96 2.72 3.39
CA ALA A 95 -7.88 3.51 2.82
C ALA A 95 -7.16 2.67 1.77
N PHE A 96 -6.50 3.30 0.83
CA PHE A 96 -5.65 2.59 -0.14
C PHE A 96 -4.55 3.48 -0.70
N CYS A 97 -3.45 2.87 -1.10
CA CYS A 97 -2.38 3.52 -1.83
C CYS A 97 -2.21 2.87 -3.21
N MET A 98 -2.37 3.67 -4.25
CA MET A 98 -2.10 3.24 -5.62
C MET A 98 -0.62 3.41 -5.98
N PRO A 99 -0.09 2.59 -6.89
CA PRO A 99 1.25 2.79 -7.45
C PRO A 99 1.46 4.24 -7.86
N GLY A 100 2.63 4.79 -7.55
CA GLY A 100 2.92 6.20 -7.76
C GLY A 100 2.66 7.08 -6.52
N GLY A 101 2.19 6.50 -5.39
CA GLY A 101 2.00 7.22 -4.14
C GLY A 101 0.73 8.06 -4.09
N LYS A 102 -0.34 7.62 -4.77
CA LYS A 102 -1.66 8.23 -4.70
C LYS A 102 -2.47 7.60 -3.58
N ILE A 103 -2.59 8.29 -2.45
CA ILE A 103 -3.21 7.79 -1.23
C ILE A 103 -4.58 8.41 -1.06
N VAL A 104 -5.56 7.54 -0.85
CA VAL A 104 -6.94 7.90 -0.55
C VAL A 104 -7.29 7.34 0.82
N VAL A 105 -7.86 8.18 1.66
CA VAL A 105 -8.38 7.84 2.99
C VAL A 105 -9.84 8.19 3.02
N TYR A 106 -10.69 7.30 3.51
CA TYR A 106 -12.10 7.59 3.72
C TYR A 106 -12.34 8.13 5.14
N GLU A 107 -13.27 9.08 5.28
CA GLU A 107 -13.56 9.68 6.60
C GLU A 107 -13.87 8.63 7.67
N GLY A 108 -14.57 7.54 7.29
CA GLY A 108 -14.96 6.50 8.23
C GLY A 108 -13.79 5.82 8.93
N ILE A 109 -12.60 5.67 8.27
CA ILE A 109 -11.46 5.04 8.95
C ILE A 109 -10.93 5.89 10.11
N LEU A 110 -11.20 7.20 10.11
CA LEU A 110 -10.77 8.10 11.18
C LEU A 110 -11.46 7.82 12.50
N ASP A 111 -12.62 7.18 12.50
CA ASP A 111 -13.31 6.75 13.71
C ASP A 111 -12.54 5.63 14.42
N LEU A 112 -11.78 4.84 13.67
CA LEU A 112 -10.92 3.76 14.18
C LEU A 112 -9.48 4.21 14.44
N THR A 113 -9.12 5.43 13.97
CA THR A 113 -7.78 6.01 14.09
C THR A 113 -7.82 7.36 14.83
N PRO A 114 -8.20 7.37 16.13
CA PRO A 114 -8.39 8.62 16.89
C PRO A 114 -7.10 9.44 17.01
N THR A 115 -5.94 8.79 17.11
CA THR A 115 -4.64 9.46 17.22
C THR A 115 -3.90 9.53 15.88
N ASP A 116 -2.85 10.36 15.80
CA ASP A 116 -1.94 10.36 14.66
C ASP A 116 -1.17 9.03 14.56
N ASP A 117 -0.83 8.42 15.68
CA ASP A 117 -0.16 7.11 15.71
C ASP A 117 -1.05 6.01 15.12
N ASP A 118 -2.35 5.98 15.46
CA ASP A 118 -3.29 5.01 14.86
C ASP A 118 -3.39 5.20 13.34
N LEU A 119 -3.49 6.45 12.88
CA LEU A 119 -3.54 6.75 11.44
C LEU A 119 -2.23 6.38 10.76
N ALA A 120 -1.09 6.53 11.44
CA ALA A 120 0.22 6.15 10.92
C ALA A 120 0.35 4.63 10.70
N VAL A 121 -0.35 3.79 11.49
CA VAL A 121 -0.43 2.34 11.24
C VAL A 121 -1.05 2.08 9.87
N VAL A 122 -2.20 2.70 9.59
CA VAL A 122 -2.91 2.55 8.31
C VAL A 122 -2.05 3.06 7.15
N LEU A 123 -1.58 4.31 7.24
CA LEU A 123 -0.85 4.94 6.14
C LEU A 123 0.52 4.29 5.90
N GLY A 124 1.20 3.83 6.96
CA GLY A 124 2.43 3.05 6.83
C GLY A 124 2.20 1.75 6.07
N HIS A 125 1.14 1.01 6.42
CA HIS A 125 0.73 -0.20 5.76
C HIS A 125 0.43 0.03 4.26
N GLU A 126 -0.36 1.06 3.95
CA GLU A 126 -0.75 1.39 2.58
C GLU A 126 0.44 1.84 1.71
N VAL A 127 1.34 2.65 2.27
CA VAL A 127 2.56 3.09 1.58
C VAL A 127 3.43 1.90 1.20
N VAL A 128 3.52 0.88 2.06
CA VAL A 128 4.29 -0.33 1.75
C VAL A 128 3.74 -1.07 0.54
N HIS A 129 2.43 -1.16 0.34
CA HIS A 129 1.88 -1.82 -0.84
C HIS A 129 2.39 -1.18 -2.14
N ALA A 130 2.60 0.14 -2.18
CA ALA A 130 3.20 0.82 -3.33
C ALA A 130 4.72 0.59 -3.41
N VAL A 131 5.44 0.72 -2.29
CA VAL A 131 6.91 0.61 -2.23
C VAL A 131 7.39 -0.82 -2.50
N ALA A 132 6.71 -1.81 -1.94
CA ALA A 132 6.98 -3.22 -2.17
C ALA A 132 6.41 -3.74 -3.50
N LYS A 133 5.76 -2.88 -4.29
CA LYS A 133 5.18 -3.21 -5.61
C LYS A 133 4.19 -4.38 -5.58
N HIS A 134 3.45 -4.54 -4.48
CA HIS A 134 2.52 -5.66 -4.28
C HIS A 134 1.45 -5.73 -5.37
N SER A 135 0.97 -4.58 -5.87
CA SER A 135 0.02 -4.53 -6.98
C SER A 135 0.61 -5.07 -8.29
N ASN A 136 1.89 -4.78 -8.58
CA ASN A 136 2.57 -5.33 -9.75
C ASN A 136 2.76 -6.85 -9.62
N GLU A 137 3.21 -7.33 -8.45
CA GLU A 137 3.36 -8.76 -8.20
C GLU A 137 2.02 -9.49 -8.38
N ARG A 138 0.93 -8.95 -7.83
CA ARG A 138 -0.41 -9.50 -7.98
C ARG A 138 -0.88 -9.52 -9.44
N MET A 139 -0.68 -8.42 -10.19
CA MET A 139 -0.94 -8.39 -11.64
C MET A 139 -0.15 -9.46 -12.38
N SER A 140 1.13 -9.60 -12.06
CA SER A 140 2.02 -10.57 -12.68
C SER A 140 1.55 -12.00 -12.42
N GLN A 141 1.14 -12.31 -11.19
CA GLN A 141 0.56 -13.61 -10.83
C GLN A 141 -0.73 -13.91 -11.61
N GLN A 142 -1.60 -12.91 -11.78
CA GLN A 142 -2.83 -13.07 -12.56
C GLN A 142 -2.55 -13.27 -14.04
N LEU A 143 -1.59 -12.56 -14.63
CA LEU A 143 -1.15 -12.78 -16.00
C LEU A 143 -0.69 -14.24 -16.21
N VAL A 144 0.11 -14.76 -15.27
CA VAL A 144 0.54 -16.16 -15.32
C VAL A 144 -0.63 -17.11 -15.18
N ALA A 145 -1.54 -16.85 -14.25
CA ALA A 145 -2.71 -17.71 -14.02
C ALA A 145 -3.66 -17.71 -15.23
N GLN A 146 -3.88 -16.56 -15.86
CA GLN A 146 -4.83 -16.40 -16.96
C GLN A 146 -4.29 -16.92 -18.30
N TYR A 147 -3.03 -16.71 -18.58
CA TYR A 147 -2.47 -16.95 -19.90
C TYR A 147 -1.45 -18.10 -19.95
N GLY A 148 -1.05 -18.65 -18.80
CA GLY A 148 -0.04 -19.68 -18.69
C GLY A 148 1.36 -19.25 -19.15
N ALA A 149 2.36 -20.09 -18.90
CA ALA A 149 3.75 -19.78 -19.24
C ALA A 149 4.02 -19.68 -20.76
N ALA A 150 3.26 -20.43 -21.59
CA ALA A 150 3.47 -20.47 -23.04
C ALA A 150 2.97 -19.20 -23.76
N ILE A 151 1.94 -18.54 -23.22
CA ILE A 151 1.34 -17.34 -23.82
C ILE A 151 2.00 -16.07 -23.27
N LEU A 152 2.69 -16.18 -22.13
CA LEU A 152 3.35 -15.06 -21.47
C LEU A 152 4.36 -14.36 -22.37
N SER A 153 5.16 -15.11 -23.15
CA SER A 153 6.12 -14.53 -24.08
C SER A 153 5.45 -13.77 -25.24
N ALA A 154 4.30 -14.25 -25.72
CA ALA A 154 3.51 -13.61 -26.77
C ALA A 154 2.71 -12.40 -26.25
N ALA A 155 2.19 -12.47 -25.00
CA ALA A 155 1.49 -11.36 -24.36
C ALA A 155 2.43 -10.20 -24.00
N LEU A 156 3.68 -10.47 -23.65
CA LEU A 156 4.70 -9.47 -23.39
C LEU A 156 5.10 -8.68 -24.63
N SER A 157 4.85 -9.19 -25.84
CA SER A 157 5.10 -8.47 -27.10
C SER A 157 3.97 -7.51 -27.53
N LYS A 158 2.77 -7.61 -26.90
CA LYS A 158 1.58 -6.77 -27.23
C LYS A 158 1.00 -6.09 -25.95
N LYS A 159 1.84 -5.42 -25.22
CA LYS A 159 1.65 -5.06 -23.80
C LYS A 159 0.50 -4.12 -23.42
N SER A 160 0.04 -3.20 -24.28
CA SER A 160 -0.76 -2.06 -23.79
C SER A 160 -2.22 -2.40 -23.41
N ALA A 161 -2.94 -3.14 -24.24
CA ALA A 161 -4.37 -3.42 -24.03
C ALA A 161 -4.62 -4.39 -22.87
N ALA A 162 -3.83 -5.47 -22.78
CA ALA A 162 -3.93 -6.45 -21.70
C ALA A 162 -3.55 -5.84 -20.35
N THR A 163 -2.56 -4.97 -20.30
CA THR A 163 -2.15 -4.26 -19.07
C THR A 163 -3.23 -3.30 -18.60
N GLN A 164 -3.89 -2.58 -19.51
CA GLN A 164 -5.00 -1.67 -19.15
C GLN A 164 -6.21 -2.43 -18.62
N GLN A 165 -6.58 -3.56 -19.24
CA GLN A 165 -7.70 -4.39 -18.79
C GLN A 165 -7.42 -5.01 -17.41
N LEU A 166 -6.19 -5.48 -17.18
CA LEU A 166 -5.77 -6.00 -15.88
C LEU A 166 -5.67 -4.91 -14.82
N ALA A 167 -5.20 -3.72 -15.18
CA ALA A 167 -5.18 -2.59 -14.25
C ALA A 167 -6.59 -2.24 -13.77
N SER A 168 -7.59 -2.25 -14.65
CA SER A 168 -8.99 -2.02 -14.25
C SER A 168 -9.52 -3.13 -13.33
N THR A 169 -9.05 -4.37 -13.49
CA THR A 169 -9.41 -5.48 -12.61
C THR A 169 -8.68 -5.43 -11.27
N VAL A 170 -7.40 -5.08 -11.27
CA VAL A 170 -6.56 -5.02 -10.05
C VAL A 170 -6.85 -3.78 -9.21
N PHE A 171 -7.05 -2.63 -9.87
CA PHE A 171 -7.30 -1.37 -9.19
C PHE A 171 -8.78 -1.05 -9.00
N GLY A 172 -9.67 -1.73 -9.71
CA GLY A 172 -11.14 -1.90 -9.56
C GLY A 172 -11.94 -0.75 -8.96
N LEU A 173 -11.53 0.51 -9.15
CA LEU A 173 -12.21 1.69 -8.64
C LEU A 173 -13.43 2.10 -9.49
N GLY A 174 -13.99 1.14 -10.21
CA GLY A 174 -15.17 1.36 -11.04
C GLY A 174 -16.44 1.56 -10.20
N THR A 175 -17.44 2.17 -10.81
CA THR A 175 -18.70 2.72 -10.29
C THR A 175 -19.61 1.80 -9.46
N GLN A 176 -19.26 0.58 -9.27
CA GLN A 176 -19.77 -0.30 -8.22
C GLN A 176 -18.53 -0.77 -7.47
N VAL A 177 -18.48 -0.54 -6.17
CA VAL A 177 -17.47 -0.94 -5.20
C VAL A 177 -16.57 -2.03 -5.80
N GLY A 178 -15.48 -1.59 -6.42
CA GLY A 178 -14.65 -2.48 -7.21
C GLY A 178 -14.12 -3.54 -6.27
N VAL A 179 -14.35 -4.79 -6.58
CA VAL A 179 -13.77 -5.91 -5.86
C VAL A 179 -12.26 -5.86 -6.12
N MET A 180 -11.57 -5.02 -5.33
CA MET A 180 -10.12 -5.09 -5.26
C MET A 180 -9.81 -6.50 -4.78
N LEU A 181 -9.07 -7.26 -5.60
CA LEU A 181 -8.67 -8.60 -5.20
C LEU A 181 -7.86 -8.51 -3.91
N PRO A 182 -8.16 -9.35 -2.90
CA PRO A 182 -7.44 -9.32 -1.63
C PRO A 182 -5.93 -9.52 -1.84
N PHE A 183 -5.13 -8.81 -1.06
CA PHE A 183 -3.71 -9.09 -0.99
C PHE A 183 -3.45 -10.46 -0.35
N SER A 184 -2.36 -11.11 -0.73
CA SER A 184 -1.98 -12.38 -0.12
C SER A 184 -1.56 -12.15 1.34
N ARG A 185 -1.72 -13.16 2.22
CA ARG A 185 -1.23 -13.10 3.61
C ARG A 185 0.25 -12.71 3.70
N LYS A 186 1.03 -13.08 2.70
CA LYS A 186 2.45 -12.72 2.62
C LYS A 186 2.65 -11.22 2.36
N HIS A 187 1.87 -10.62 1.46
CA HIS A 187 1.87 -9.18 1.23
C HIS A 187 1.44 -8.41 2.47
N GLU A 188 0.40 -8.91 3.17
CA GLU A 188 -0.09 -8.29 4.39
C GLU A 188 0.95 -8.31 5.52
N SER A 189 1.58 -9.45 5.76
CA SER A 189 2.65 -9.57 6.77
C SER A 189 3.85 -8.66 6.45
N GLU A 190 4.18 -8.52 5.16
CA GLU A 190 5.22 -7.62 4.69
C GLU A 190 4.82 -6.16 4.85
N ALA A 191 3.56 -5.82 4.54
CA ALA A 191 3.02 -4.49 4.73
C ALA A 191 2.96 -4.08 6.21
N ASP A 192 2.62 -5.01 7.10
CA ASP A 192 2.66 -4.75 8.53
C ASP A 192 4.08 -4.50 9.04
N TYR A 193 5.04 -5.38 8.70
CA TYR A 193 6.41 -5.24 9.19
C TYR A 193 7.05 -3.93 8.71
N MET A 194 7.03 -3.69 7.40
CA MET A 194 7.63 -2.49 6.81
C MET A 194 6.87 -1.22 7.22
N GLY A 195 5.54 -1.31 7.38
CA GLY A 195 4.70 -0.21 7.84
C GLY A 195 5.07 0.22 9.27
N LEU A 196 5.32 -0.75 10.17
CA LEU A 196 5.83 -0.47 11.51
C LEU A 196 7.20 0.21 11.46
N VAL A 197 8.09 -0.21 10.56
CA VAL A 197 9.40 0.43 10.37
C VAL A 197 9.23 1.87 9.94
N PHE A 198 8.44 2.15 8.88
CA PHE A 198 8.28 3.51 8.35
C PHE A 198 7.56 4.44 9.31
N MET A 199 6.53 3.95 10.04
CA MET A 199 5.89 4.78 11.06
C MET A 199 6.84 5.11 12.22
N THR A 200 7.68 4.14 12.63
CA THR A 200 8.69 4.35 13.67
C THR A 200 9.75 5.37 13.23
N MET A 201 10.28 5.24 12.02
CA MET A 201 11.20 6.21 11.42
C MET A 201 10.57 7.61 11.31
N ALA A 202 9.27 7.68 11.04
CA ALA A 202 8.51 8.94 11.04
C ALA A 202 8.26 9.51 12.44
N GLY A 203 8.69 8.82 13.52
CA GLY A 203 8.56 9.24 14.91
C GLY A 203 7.18 8.97 15.51
N TYR A 204 6.40 8.05 14.94
CA TYR A 204 5.15 7.56 15.51
C TYR A 204 5.38 6.34 16.39
N ASN A 205 4.46 6.10 17.33
CA ASN A 205 4.53 4.99 18.27
C ASN A 205 3.97 3.69 17.65
N PRO A 206 4.81 2.70 17.29
CA PRO A 206 4.34 1.46 16.67
C PRO A 206 3.53 0.56 17.61
N ASN A 207 3.61 0.77 18.94
CA ASN A 207 2.91 -0.08 19.90
C ASN A 207 1.38 -0.01 19.79
N VAL A 208 0.84 1.07 19.20
CA VAL A 208 -0.61 1.20 18.98
C VAL A 208 -1.15 0.22 17.93
N ALA A 209 -0.29 -0.35 17.08
CA ALA A 209 -0.70 -1.19 15.96
C ALA A 209 -1.52 -2.41 16.40
N VAL A 210 -1.15 -3.07 17.50
CA VAL A 210 -1.92 -4.20 18.04
C VAL A 210 -3.34 -3.79 18.39
N GLY A 211 -3.49 -2.69 19.13
CA GLY A 211 -4.81 -2.17 19.51
C GLY A 211 -5.64 -1.73 18.31
N PHE A 212 -5.01 -1.12 17.30
CA PHE A 212 -5.68 -0.74 16.04
C PHE A 212 -6.27 -1.98 15.34
N TRP A 213 -5.47 -3.02 15.08
CA TRP A 213 -5.95 -4.21 14.39
C TRP A 213 -6.97 -5.01 15.20
N GLN A 214 -6.90 -4.97 16.54
CA GLN A 214 -7.95 -5.52 17.41
C GLN A 214 -9.28 -4.76 17.25
N ARG A 215 -9.27 -3.43 17.24
CA ARG A 215 -10.48 -2.62 16.97
C ARG A 215 -11.06 -2.91 15.60
N MET A 216 -10.19 -3.02 14.57
CA MET A 216 -10.61 -3.38 13.21
C MET A 216 -11.32 -4.73 13.15
N SER A 217 -10.83 -5.74 13.86
CA SER A 217 -11.42 -7.08 13.88
C SER A 217 -12.71 -7.18 14.69
N GLN A 218 -12.95 -6.26 15.64
CA GLN A 218 -14.13 -6.23 16.51
C GLN A 218 -15.29 -5.38 15.94
N GLY A 219 -15.12 -4.79 14.78
CA GLY A 219 -15.99 -3.77 14.19
C GLY A 219 -17.40 -4.19 13.78
N GLY A 220 -18.18 -4.81 14.67
CA GLY A 220 -19.65 -4.87 14.60
C GLY A 220 -20.22 -5.68 13.43
N SER A 221 -21.49 -5.41 13.08
CA SER A 221 -22.30 -6.15 12.10
C SER A 221 -21.87 -5.98 10.63
N SER A 222 -20.91 -5.12 10.32
CA SER A 222 -20.31 -4.97 8.98
C SER A 222 -18.79 -5.11 9.07
N VAL A 223 -18.25 -6.07 8.31
CA VAL A 223 -16.79 -6.20 8.16
C VAL A 223 -16.27 -4.91 7.53
N PRO A 224 -15.29 -4.22 8.16
CA PRO A 224 -14.69 -3.03 7.55
C PRO A 224 -14.18 -3.34 6.14
N GLU A 225 -14.42 -2.45 5.17
CA GLU A 225 -14.03 -2.65 3.77
C GLU A 225 -12.52 -2.88 3.64
N LEU A 226 -11.74 -2.22 4.48
CA LEU A 226 -10.29 -2.45 4.57
C LEU A 226 -9.95 -3.93 4.81
N LEU A 227 -10.74 -4.66 5.62
CA LEU A 227 -10.52 -6.09 5.86
C LEU A 227 -10.90 -6.97 4.67
N SER A 228 -11.73 -6.51 3.74
CA SER A 228 -12.06 -7.26 2.52
C SER A 228 -10.87 -7.32 1.57
N THR A 229 -10.08 -6.27 1.52
CA THR A 229 -8.87 -6.17 0.69
C THR A 229 -7.60 -6.55 1.46
N HIS A 230 -7.59 -6.39 2.78
CA HIS A 230 -6.49 -6.67 3.70
C HIS A 230 -6.93 -7.62 4.81
N PRO A 231 -7.06 -8.92 4.53
CA PRO A 231 -7.54 -9.89 5.51
C PRO A 231 -6.72 -9.87 6.80
N SER A 232 -7.42 -9.68 7.92
CA SER A 232 -6.81 -9.73 9.25
C SER A 232 -7.22 -11.03 9.96
N ASP A 233 -6.27 -11.65 10.63
CA ASP A 233 -6.50 -12.79 11.51
C ASP A 233 -5.64 -12.67 12.78
N GLU A 234 -5.86 -13.56 13.75
CA GLU A 234 -5.08 -13.57 14.99
C GLU A 234 -3.59 -13.80 14.75
N THR A 235 -3.24 -14.50 13.66
CA THR A 235 -1.83 -14.77 13.31
C THR A 235 -1.12 -13.50 12.89
N ARG A 236 -1.83 -12.56 12.23
CA ARG A 236 -1.32 -11.25 11.84
C ARG A 236 -1.04 -10.38 13.08
N ILE A 237 -1.98 -10.31 14.01
CA ILE A 237 -1.81 -9.58 15.28
C ILE A 237 -0.64 -10.17 16.10
N ALA A 238 -0.54 -11.50 16.15
CA ALA A 238 0.58 -12.17 16.83
C ALA A 238 1.93 -11.88 16.16
N ALA A 239 1.97 -11.77 14.83
CA ALA A 239 3.17 -11.37 14.08
C ALA A 239 3.58 -9.94 14.40
N ILE A 240 2.63 -9.00 14.40
CA ILE A 240 2.88 -7.59 14.78
C ILE A 240 3.51 -7.52 16.17
N ARG A 241 2.97 -8.23 17.16
CA ARG A 241 3.56 -8.26 18.53
C ARG A 241 5.02 -8.72 18.54
N ARG A 242 5.40 -9.67 17.68
CA ARG A 242 6.78 -10.13 17.55
C ARG A 242 7.72 -9.10 16.89
N TYR A 243 7.17 -8.25 15.99
CA TYR A 243 7.95 -7.22 15.32
C TYR A 243 8.23 -6.00 16.20
N LEU A 244 7.34 -5.67 17.16
CA LEU A 244 7.44 -4.46 17.98
C LEU A 244 8.81 -4.26 18.67
N PRO A 245 9.44 -5.28 19.28
CA PRO A 245 10.75 -5.09 19.90
C PRO A 245 11.85 -4.66 18.93
N GLU A 246 11.72 -5.03 17.65
CA GLU A 246 12.68 -4.65 16.63
C GLU A 246 12.58 -3.17 16.23
N MET A 247 11.46 -2.54 16.47
CA MET A 247 11.20 -1.16 16.07
C MET A 247 12.10 -0.16 16.79
N GLU A 248 12.66 -0.53 17.94
CA GLU A 248 13.59 0.33 18.68
C GLU A 248 14.78 0.78 17.82
N LYS A 249 15.30 -0.10 16.96
CA LYS A 249 16.45 0.18 16.08
C LYS A 249 16.15 1.22 14.99
N TYR A 250 14.87 1.45 14.69
CA TYR A 250 14.40 2.39 13.65
C TYR A 250 13.96 3.75 14.19
N LYS A 251 13.94 3.93 15.50
CA LYS A 251 13.62 5.23 16.08
C LYS A 251 14.57 6.32 15.59
N PRO A 252 14.06 7.53 15.29
CA PRO A 252 14.91 8.65 14.95
C PRO A 252 15.97 8.86 16.05
N ARG A 253 17.23 8.82 15.68
CA ARG A 253 18.28 9.21 16.62
C ARG A 253 18.11 10.71 16.86
N ASN A 254 17.89 11.09 18.11
CA ASN A 254 17.95 12.52 18.48
C ASN A 254 19.30 13.03 17.99
N ARG A 255 19.31 13.77 16.87
CA ARG A 255 20.49 14.59 16.56
C ARG A 255 20.58 15.60 17.72
N LYS A 256 21.44 15.34 18.67
CA LYS A 256 21.85 16.37 19.63
C LYS A 256 22.40 17.54 18.78
N ASN A 257 21.68 18.65 18.79
CA ASN A 257 22.17 19.92 18.26
C ASN A 257 23.49 20.29 18.93
#